data_7c765053ff2c0b6c39cd0cb6a508ab5a
#
_entry.id   7c765053ff2c0b6c39cd0cb6a508ab5a
#
_cell.length_a   1.000
_cell.length_b   1.000
_cell.length_c   1.000
_cell.angle_alpha   90.00
_cell.angle_beta   90.00
_cell.angle_gamma   90.00
#
_symmetry.space_group_name_H-M   'P 1'
#
loop_
_entity.id
_entity.type
_entity.pdbx_description
1 polymer ?
#
loop_
_entity_poly.entity_id
_entity_poly.type
_entity_poly.pdbx_seq_one_letter_code
_entity_poly.pdbx_strand_id
1 'polypeptide(L)'
;MKRDQHGLTIIELLTVLAIIVILISLLLPAYEKVKHAALDAKQRAQFAAIGLGLEAFRADFGSYPASNATVQGGALAGEPSYTGAQKLAEAMVGRHLLGYHASSNLATTDGIDAGLIPPQPYPLPSTLTAAEFQLYRQNTQDYYVDVDTANAFRIGNVSVGTGPDLPGLFENVYGSLAPNTHVLCDVYTKQSLNMPGNIVVKAGAPILYYRANTTNKSLRGAPNAFAGNTYNALDNDYLVRQRAVYSDAASGGTATIRPFGGNWDLFYGNNIVGDPYQIGYIQDPTVTSAPTSYRPDSFILISAGKDGIYGTADDITNFGN
;
A
#
# COMPACT_ATOMS: atom_id res chain seq x y z
N MET A 1 31.99 1.01 64.94
CA MET A 1 32.53 0.62 63.64
C MET A 1 32.39 1.80 62.69
N LYS A 2 33.48 2.50 62.33
CA LYS A 2 33.49 3.51 61.26
C LYS A 2 33.51 2.77 59.95
N ARG A 3 32.49 2.97 59.11
CA ARG A 3 32.50 2.54 57.71
C ARG A 3 33.41 3.49 56.92
N ASP A 4 34.53 2.97 56.42
CA ASP A 4 35.36 3.70 55.46
C ASP A 4 34.56 3.91 54.16
N GLN A 5 34.19 5.14 53.91
CA GLN A 5 33.57 5.52 52.64
C GLN A 5 34.73 5.79 51.64
N HIS A 6 35.02 4.82 50.78
CA HIS A 6 35.90 5.02 49.66
C HIS A 6 35.18 5.85 48.60
N GLY A 7 35.59 7.09 48.39
CA GLY A 7 35.12 7.94 47.29
C GLY A 7 35.66 7.43 45.96
N LEU A 8 34.80 7.47 44.89
CA LEU A 8 35.23 7.13 43.55
C LEU A 8 36.28 8.11 43.05
N THR A 9 37.34 7.62 42.45
CA THR A 9 38.34 8.46 41.81
C THR A 9 37.86 8.94 40.44
N ILE A 10 38.34 10.12 39.99
CA ILE A 10 38.00 10.66 38.65
C ILE A 10 38.40 9.69 37.55
N ILE A 11 39.51 8.97 37.71
CA ILE A 11 39.99 8.01 36.74
C ILE A 11 39.08 6.77 36.61
N GLU A 12 38.54 6.28 37.73
CA GLU A 12 37.58 5.19 37.74
C GLU A 12 36.27 5.58 37.04
N LEU A 13 35.78 6.81 37.26
CA LEU A 13 34.64 7.33 36.55
C LEU A 13 34.89 7.45 35.04
N LEU A 14 36.06 7.95 34.64
CA LEU A 14 36.44 8.17 33.25
C LEU A 14 36.63 6.85 32.50
N THR A 15 37.20 5.83 33.15
CA THR A 15 37.35 4.50 32.54
C THR A 15 35.99 3.82 32.33
N VAL A 16 35.07 3.92 33.28
CA VAL A 16 33.70 3.38 33.13
C VAL A 16 32.95 4.09 31.99
N LEU A 17 33.04 5.43 31.89
CA LEU A 17 32.43 6.18 30.79
C LEU A 17 33.01 5.76 29.44
N ALA A 18 34.31 5.56 29.33
CA ALA A 18 34.96 5.13 28.11
C ALA A 18 34.46 3.74 27.66
N ILE A 19 34.32 2.81 28.59
CA ILE A 19 33.76 1.48 28.27
C ILE A 19 32.31 1.57 27.81
N ILE A 20 31.50 2.35 28.48
CA ILE A 20 30.06 2.54 28.10
C ILE A 20 29.97 3.14 26.69
N VAL A 21 30.75 4.15 26.36
CA VAL A 21 30.79 4.77 25.02
C VAL A 21 31.17 3.75 23.92
N ILE A 22 32.17 2.91 24.20
CA ILE A 22 32.58 1.85 23.27
C ILE A 22 31.41 0.83 23.07
N LEU A 23 30.77 0.38 24.15
CA LEU A 23 29.67 -0.56 24.08
C LEU A 23 28.47 0.02 23.30
N ILE A 24 28.08 1.26 23.57
CA ILE A 24 26.98 1.94 22.86
C ILE A 24 27.33 2.09 21.38
N SER A 25 28.55 2.46 21.03
CA SER A 25 28.95 2.66 19.64
C SER A 25 28.86 1.39 18.79
N LEU A 26 29.05 0.21 19.41
CA LEU A 26 28.89 -1.09 18.75
C LEU A 26 27.42 -1.57 18.70
N LEU A 27 26.62 -1.20 19.70
CA LEU A 27 25.22 -1.62 19.81
C LEU A 27 24.29 -0.87 18.83
N LEU A 28 24.52 0.43 18.58
CA LEU A 28 23.65 1.25 17.74
C LEU A 28 23.48 0.69 16.32
N PRO A 29 24.56 0.37 15.57
CA PRO A 29 24.42 -0.17 14.22
C PRO A 29 23.81 -1.58 14.21
N ALA A 30 24.03 -2.38 15.24
CA ALA A 30 23.43 -3.70 15.38
C ALA A 30 21.92 -3.59 15.62
N TYR A 31 21.47 -2.66 16.48
CA TYR A 31 20.06 -2.42 16.75
C TYR A 31 19.27 -2.02 15.50
N GLU A 32 19.80 -1.11 14.69
CA GLU A 32 19.12 -0.69 13.45
C GLU A 32 18.96 -1.87 12.46
N LYS A 33 19.99 -2.71 12.30
CA LYS A 33 19.90 -3.90 11.46
C LYS A 33 18.83 -4.89 11.93
N VAL A 34 18.79 -5.16 13.24
CA VAL A 34 17.78 -6.07 13.83
C VAL A 34 16.38 -5.49 13.66
N LYS A 35 16.19 -4.21 13.91
CA LYS A 35 14.91 -3.52 13.71
C LYS A 35 14.43 -3.62 12.27
N HIS A 36 15.31 -3.40 11.29
CA HIS A 36 14.96 -3.54 9.88
C HIS A 36 14.60 -4.98 9.51
N ALA A 37 15.39 -5.95 9.93
CA ALA A 37 15.08 -7.35 9.70
C ALA A 37 13.71 -7.77 10.30
N ALA A 38 13.38 -7.24 11.47
CA ALA A 38 12.08 -7.48 12.10
C ALA A 38 10.91 -6.86 11.30
N LEU A 39 11.08 -5.66 10.75
CA LEU A 39 10.09 -5.02 9.89
C LEU A 39 9.92 -5.79 8.57
N ASP A 40 11.02 -6.22 7.94
CA ASP A 40 11.00 -7.01 6.71
C ASP A 40 10.25 -8.34 6.95
N ALA A 41 10.52 -9.02 8.07
CA ALA A 41 9.80 -10.23 8.46
C ALA A 41 8.30 -9.97 8.69
N LYS A 42 7.95 -8.86 9.35
CA LYS A 42 6.57 -8.45 9.58
C LYS A 42 5.86 -8.14 8.26
N GLN A 43 6.53 -7.47 7.31
CA GLN A 43 5.97 -7.19 5.99
C GLN A 43 5.70 -8.46 5.19
N ARG A 44 6.61 -9.42 5.22
CA ARG A 44 6.40 -10.73 4.57
C ARG A 44 5.24 -11.51 5.21
N ALA A 45 5.10 -11.44 6.53
CA ALA A 45 3.96 -12.05 7.23
C ALA A 45 2.63 -11.38 6.84
N GLN A 46 2.60 -10.06 6.70
CA GLN A 46 1.43 -9.33 6.19
C GLN A 46 1.09 -9.76 4.77
N PHE A 47 2.06 -9.88 3.87
CA PHE A 47 1.83 -10.38 2.51
C PHE A 47 1.33 -11.82 2.47
N ALA A 48 1.81 -12.68 3.36
CA ALA A 48 1.30 -14.04 3.49
C ALA A 48 -0.18 -14.04 3.93
N ALA A 49 -0.55 -13.20 4.90
CA ALA A 49 -1.94 -13.05 5.35
C ALA A 49 -2.85 -12.51 4.24
N ILE A 50 -2.41 -11.46 3.53
CA ILE A 50 -3.15 -10.91 2.37
C ILE A 50 -3.26 -11.98 1.27
N GLY A 51 -2.20 -12.74 1.02
CA GLY A 51 -2.20 -13.82 0.05
C GLY A 51 -3.23 -14.90 0.38
N LEU A 52 -3.31 -15.33 1.63
CA LEU A 52 -4.34 -16.28 2.09
C LEU A 52 -5.74 -15.70 1.96
N GLY A 53 -5.93 -14.42 2.30
CA GLY A 53 -7.20 -13.72 2.09
C GLY A 53 -7.62 -13.66 0.63
N LEU A 54 -6.68 -13.41 -0.28
CA LEU A 54 -6.93 -13.40 -1.72
C LEU A 54 -7.30 -14.80 -2.26
N GLU A 55 -6.69 -15.87 -1.75
CA GLU A 55 -7.07 -17.23 -2.13
C GLU A 55 -8.47 -17.59 -1.59
N ALA A 56 -8.81 -17.18 -0.37
CA ALA A 56 -10.14 -17.36 0.19
C ALA A 56 -11.19 -16.58 -0.64
N PHE A 57 -10.92 -15.32 -0.96
CA PHE A 57 -11.77 -14.52 -1.85
C PHE A 57 -11.99 -15.21 -3.20
N ARG A 58 -10.91 -15.75 -3.79
CA ARG A 58 -11.00 -16.49 -5.05
C ARG A 58 -11.85 -17.75 -4.92
N ALA A 59 -11.79 -18.45 -3.79
CA ALA A 59 -12.61 -19.63 -3.54
C ALA A 59 -14.10 -19.27 -3.49
N ASP A 60 -14.45 -18.13 -2.91
CA ASP A 60 -15.85 -17.70 -2.76
C ASP A 60 -16.42 -17.08 -4.06
N PHE A 61 -15.61 -16.29 -4.79
CA PHE A 61 -16.06 -15.54 -5.96
C PHE A 61 -15.54 -16.08 -7.31
N GLY A 62 -14.75 -17.16 -7.30
CA GLY A 62 -14.23 -17.80 -8.51
C GLY A 62 -13.01 -17.09 -9.14
N SER A 63 -12.65 -15.90 -8.69
CA SER A 63 -11.51 -15.13 -9.20
C SER A 63 -10.93 -14.19 -8.16
N TYR A 64 -9.66 -13.80 -8.32
CA TYR A 64 -9.11 -12.72 -7.51
C TYR A 64 -9.82 -11.39 -7.77
N PRO A 65 -9.82 -10.44 -6.82
CA PRO A 65 -10.37 -9.11 -7.02
C PRO A 65 -9.77 -8.46 -8.27
N ALA A 66 -10.57 -7.73 -9.02
CA ALA A 66 -10.07 -6.99 -10.17
C ALA A 66 -9.07 -5.91 -9.70
N SER A 67 -7.96 -5.72 -10.43
CA SER A 67 -7.01 -4.63 -10.15
C SER A 67 -7.12 -3.46 -11.12
N ASN A 68 -7.80 -3.65 -12.26
CA ASN A 68 -7.92 -2.62 -13.29
C ASN A 68 -8.45 -1.31 -12.73
N ALA A 69 -7.72 -0.22 -12.97
CA ALA A 69 -8.17 1.11 -12.55
C ALA A 69 -9.53 1.43 -13.18
N THR A 70 -10.49 1.84 -12.34
CA THR A 70 -11.82 2.23 -12.82
C THR A 70 -11.85 3.72 -13.06
N VAL A 71 -12.27 4.11 -14.26
CA VAL A 71 -12.47 5.49 -14.66
C VAL A 71 -13.90 5.88 -14.40
N GLN A 72 -14.12 6.92 -13.62
CA GLN A 72 -15.45 7.47 -13.41
C GLN A 72 -15.64 8.70 -14.31
N GLY A 73 -16.82 8.81 -14.91
CA GLY A 73 -17.22 10.04 -15.62
C GLY A 73 -17.42 11.18 -14.62
N GLY A 74 -16.49 12.10 -14.55
CA GLY A 74 -16.50 13.27 -13.67
C GLY A 74 -15.85 14.47 -14.35
N ALA A 75 -15.53 15.51 -13.58
CA ALA A 75 -14.97 16.77 -14.06
C ALA A 75 -13.63 16.60 -14.83
N LEU A 76 -12.94 15.47 -14.63
CA LEU A 76 -11.74 15.05 -15.37
C LEU A 76 -12.03 13.69 -16.03
N ALA A 77 -12.78 13.73 -17.12
CA ALA A 77 -13.15 12.53 -17.88
C ALA A 77 -11.89 11.76 -18.32
N GLY A 78 -11.80 10.48 -17.94
CA GLY A 78 -10.68 9.60 -18.29
C GLY A 78 -9.68 9.34 -17.17
N GLU A 79 -9.77 10.02 -16.02
CA GLU A 79 -8.88 9.75 -14.90
C GLU A 79 -9.42 8.63 -13.98
N PRO A 80 -8.55 7.70 -13.53
CA PRO A 80 -8.96 6.65 -12.62
C PRO A 80 -9.33 7.21 -11.26
N SER A 81 -10.47 6.78 -10.75
CA SER A 81 -10.98 7.13 -9.42
C SER A 81 -10.76 6.01 -8.41
N TYR A 82 -10.48 4.78 -8.88
CA TYR A 82 -10.36 3.59 -8.05
C TYR A 82 -9.28 2.66 -8.58
N THR A 83 -8.21 2.53 -7.82
CA THR A 83 -7.00 1.78 -8.19
C THR A 83 -7.03 0.33 -7.69
N GLY A 84 -6.11 -0.50 -8.17
CA GLY A 84 -5.95 -1.88 -7.71
C GLY A 84 -5.74 -1.99 -6.19
N ALA A 85 -4.96 -1.10 -5.60
CA ALA A 85 -4.72 -1.09 -4.16
C ALA A 85 -5.99 -0.77 -3.33
N GLN A 86 -6.86 0.14 -3.83
CA GLN A 86 -8.15 0.42 -3.20
C GLN A 86 -9.09 -0.79 -3.29
N LYS A 87 -9.13 -1.45 -4.45
CA LYS A 87 -9.92 -2.66 -4.66
C LYS A 87 -9.44 -3.82 -3.79
N LEU A 88 -8.12 -3.93 -3.60
CA LEU A 88 -7.55 -4.88 -2.65
C LEU A 88 -8.08 -4.63 -1.23
N ALA A 89 -8.03 -3.38 -0.77
CA ALA A 89 -8.51 -3.05 0.57
C ALA A 89 -10.01 -3.34 0.72
N GLU A 90 -10.82 -2.97 -0.27
CA GLU A 90 -12.25 -3.28 -0.26
C GLU A 90 -12.52 -4.79 -0.24
N ALA A 91 -11.78 -5.58 -1.03
CA ALA A 91 -11.93 -7.01 -1.05
C ALA A 91 -11.53 -7.68 0.28
N MET A 92 -10.48 -7.19 0.94
CA MET A 92 -9.93 -7.84 2.15
C MET A 92 -10.67 -7.43 3.43
N VAL A 93 -11.00 -6.15 3.58
CA VAL A 93 -11.58 -5.60 4.82
C VAL A 93 -12.91 -4.86 4.61
N GLY A 94 -13.34 -4.75 3.36
CA GLY A 94 -14.56 -4.02 3.00
C GLY A 94 -14.35 -2.52 2.86
N ARG A 95 -15.27 -1.88 2.14
CA ARG A 95 -15.23 -0.45 1.83
C ARG A 95 -15.16 0.45 3.07
N HIS A 96 -15.90 0.08 4.11
CA HIS A 96 -15.99 0.81 5.37
C HIS A 96 -15.31 0.08 6.53
N LEU A 97 -14.39 -0.85 6.23
CA LEU A 97 -13.77 -1.73 7.23
C LEU A 97 -14.81 -2.54 8.01
N LEU A 98 -15.87 -2.97 7.34
CA LEU A 98 -16.98 -3.75 7.91
C LEU A 98 -17.16 -5.12 7.24
N GLY A 99 -16.19 -5.51 6.41
CA GLY A 99 -16.25 -6.73 5.60
C GLY A 99 -16.70 -6.45 4.16
N TYR A 100 -16.41 -7.41 3.27
CA TYR A 100 -16.70 -7.30 1.85
C TYR A 100 -18.19 -7.49 1.56
N HIS A 101 -18.78 -6.57 0.83
CA HIS A 101 -20.18 -6.67 0.43
C HIS A 101 -20.32 -7.47 -0.86
N ALA A 102 -21.14 -8.54 -0.83
CA ALA A 102 -21.26 -9.47 -1.96
C ALA A 102 -21.76 -8.84 -3.27
N SER A 103 -22.48 -7.72 -3.20
CA SER A 103 -22.94 -6.97 -4.38
C SER A 103 -21.94 -5.95 -4.90
N SER A 104 -20.71 -5.87 -4.33
CA SER A 104 -19.69 -4.94 -4.81
C SER A 104 -19.21 -5.33 -6.20
N ASN A 105 -19.11 -4.34 -7.08
CA ASN A 105 -18.46 -4.45 -8.37
C ASN A 105 -17.03 -3.85 -8.37
N LEU A 106 -16.50 -3.52 -7.18
CA LEU A 106 -15.19 -2.90 -6.99
C LEU A 106 -15.05 -1.60 -7.82
N ALA A 107 -16.07 -0.75 -7.77
CA ALA A 107 -16.10 0.56 -8.41
C ALA A 107 -16.49 1.64 -7.40
N THR A 108 -16.16 2.90 -7.69
CA THR A 108 -16.46 4.03 -6.80
C THR A 108 -17.94 4.25 -6.55
N THR A 109 -18.77 3.89 -7.53
CA THR A 109 -20.23 3.99 -7.49
C THR A 109 -20.80 2.63 -7.87
N ASP A 110 -20.82 1.72 -6.94
CA ASP A 110 -21.43 0.41 -7.18
C ASP A 110 -22.82 0.29 -6.55
N GLY A 111 -23.50 -0.82 -6.86
CA GLY A 111 -24.84 -1.09 -6.41
C GLY A 111 -25.01 -1.26 -4.90
N ILE A 112 -23.92 -1.30 -4.13
CA ILE A 112 -24.01 -1.36 -2.66
C ILE A 112 -24.67 -0.10 -2.13
N ASP A 113 -24.23 1.04 -2.63
CA ASP A 113 -24.73 2.34 -2.20
C ASP A 113 -26.06 2.68 -2.88
N ALA A 114 -26.41 1.99 -3.98
CA ALA A 114 -27.69 2.14 -4.66
C ALA A 114 -28.88 1.58 -3.86
N GLY A 115 -28.63 0.72 -2.88
CA GLY A 115 -29.64 0.26 -1.93
C GLY A 115 -30.03 1.30 -0.89
N LEU A 116 -29.24 2.32 -0.73
CA LEU A 116 -29.50 3.50 0.11
C LEU A 116 -30.27 4.54 -0.71
N ILE A 117 -31.28 5.14 -0.14
CA ILE A 117 -32.09 6.14 -0.85
C ILE A 117 -31.86 7.51 -0.23
N PRO A 118 -31.23 8.47 -0.94
CA PRO A 118 -30.64 8.37 -2.29
C PRO A 118 -29.28 7.62 -2.29
N PRO A 119 -28.93 7.00 -3.42
CA PRO A 119 -27.62 6.39 -3.57
C PRO A 119 -26.52 7.41 -3.28
N GLN A 120 -25.63 7.10 -2.35
CA GLN A 120 -24.52 7.97 -1.98
C GLN A 120 -23.22 7.26 -2.34
N PRO A 121 -22.32 7.90 -3.10
CA PRO A 121 -21.00 7.35 -3.29
C PRO A 121 -20.27 7.34 -1.93
N TYR A 122 -19.96 6.17 -1.42
CA TYR A 122 -19.26 5.98 -0.15
C TYR A 122 -19.89 6.69 1.06
N PRO A 123 -21.13 6.35 1.46
CA PRO A 123 -21.68 6.90 2.69
C PRO A 123 -20.77 6.49 3.87
N LEU A 124 -20.40 7.44 4.68
CA LEU A 124 -19.69 7.14 5.93
C LEU A 124 -20.64 6.35 6.85
N PRO A 125 -20.17 5.36 7.59
CA PRO A 125 -21.03 4.64 8.57
C PRO A 125 -21.75 5.58 9.54
N SER A 126 -21.15 6.73 9.85
CA SER A 126 -21.72 7.79 10.68
C SER A 126 -22.88 8.55 10.02
N THR A 127 -23.08 8.43 8.71
CA THR A 127 -24.18 9.07 7.97
C THR A 127 -25.35 8.13 7.72
N LEU A 128 -25.18 6.82 7.97
CA LEU A 128 -26.23 5.83 7.84
C LEU A 128 -27.16 5.87 9.03
N THR A 129 -28.46 5.72 8.77
CA THR A 129 -29.41 5.41 9.83
C THR A 129 -29.13 4.02 10.40
N ALA A 130 -29.61 3.74 11.62
CA ALA A 130 -29.43 2.44 12.26
C ALA A 130 -29.99 1.28 11.40
N ALA A 131 -31.11 1.51 10.69
CA ALA A 131 -31.72 0.50 9.81
C ALA A 131 -30.85 0.23 8.57
N GLU A 132 -30.34 1.28 7.92
CA GLU A 132 -29.43 1.17 6.76
C GLU A 132 -28.13 0.46 7.15
N PHE A 133 -27.59 0.79 8.31
CA PHE A 133 -26.39 0.14 8.83
C PHE A 133 -26.62 -1.36 9.08
N GLN A 134 -27.76 -1.75 9.65
CA GLN A 134 -28.10 -3.15 9.86
C GLN A 134 -28.26 -3.89 8.52
N LEU A 135 -28.92 -3.28 7.55
CA LEU A 135 -29.10 -3.87 6.21
C LEU A 135 -27.73 -4.06 5.51
N TYR A 136 -26.85 -3.06 5.60
CA TYR A 136 -25.49 -3.17 5.08
C TYR A 136 -24.75 -4.35 5.70
N ARG A 137 -24.77 -4.45 7.04
CA ARG A 137 -24.11 -5.53 7.81
C ARG A 137 -24.65 -6.92 7.46
N GLN A 138 -25.92 -7.07 7.17
CA GLN A 138 -26.51 -8.37 6.78
C GLN A 138 -25.98 -8.88 5.44
N ASN A 139 -25.54 -8.01 4.56
CA ASN A 139 -25.05 -8.34 3.22
C ASN A 139 -23.52 -8.33 3.12
N THR A 140 -22.81 -8.07 4.22
CA THR A 140 -21.35 -8.14 4.25
C THR A 140 -20.87 -9.51 4.68
N GLN A 141 -19.79 -9.97 4.07
CA GLN A 141 -19.05 -11.15 4.52
C GLN A 141 -18.04 -10.74 5.59
N ASP A 142 -17.53 -11.72 6.33
CA ASP A 142 -16.44 -11.51 7.27
C ASP A 142 -15.17 -11.03 6.56
N TYR A 143 -14.23 -10.49 7.31
CA TYR A 143 -12.94 -10.05 6.79
C TYR A 143 -12.14 -11.23 6.24
N TYR A 144 -11.56 -11.04 5.07
CA TYR A 144 -10.58 -11.99 4.52
C TYR A 144 -9.20 -11.83 5.17
N VAL A 145 -8.92 -10.63 5.69
CA VAL A 145 -7.72 -10.32 6.46
C VAL A 145 -8.15 -9.53 7.69
N ASP A 146 -7.60 -9.90 8.85
CA ASP A 146 -7.85 -9.14 10.07
C ASP A 146 -7.46 -7.67 9.92
N VAL A 147 -8.27 -6.76 10.43
CA VAL A 147 -8.13 -5.30 10.21
C VAL A 147 -6.79 -4.77 10.74
N ASP A 148 -6.32 -5.30 11.87
CA ASP A 148 -5.03 -4.91 12.45
C ASP A 148 -3.86 -5.36 11.56
N THR A 149 -3.94 -6.57 10.99
CA THR A 149 -2.96 -7.10 10.05
C THR A 149 -3.01 -6.38 8.71
N ALA A 150 -4.21 -6.02 8.25
CA ALA A 150 -4.44 -5.29 7.02
C ALA A 150 -3.79 -3.90 7.04
N ASN A 151 -3.68 -3.27 8.21
CA ASN A 151 -3.10 -1.93 8.37
C ASN A 151 -3.73 -0.92 7.39
N ALA A 152 -5.07 -0.87 7.40
CA ALA A 152 -5.85 -0.12 6.41
C ALA A 152 -5.99 1.35 6.80
N PHE A 153 -5.68 2.25 5.85
CA PHE A 153 -5.81 3.69 6.03
C PHE A 153 -6.61 4.31 4.90
N ARG A 154 -7.30 5.41 5.23
CA ARG A 154 -8.00 6.23 4.23
C ARG A 154 -7.01 6.96 3.34
N ILE A 155 -7.33 7.11 2.05
CA ILE A 155 -6.46 7.79 1.08
C ILE A 155 -6.36 9.27 1.37
N GLY A 156 -7.49 9.96 1.46
CA GLY A 156 -7.50 11.43 1.61
C GLY A 156 -8.24 11.90 2.85
N ASN A 157 -8.07 13.17 3.16
CA ASN A 157 -8.83 13.84 4.21
C ASN A 157 -10.31 13.92 3.82
N VAL A 158 -11.19 13.67 4.77
CA VAL A 158 -12.64 13.77 4.58
C VAL A 158 -13.24 14.67 5.63
N SER A 159 -13.92 15.73 5.16
CA SER A 159 -14.68 16.61 6.05
C SER A 159 -16.01 15.96 6.42
N VAL A 160 -16.30 15.86 7.70
CA VAL A 160 -17.55 15.29 8.24
C VAL A 160 -18.54 16.38 8.68
N GLY A 161 -18.56 17.50 8.01
CA GLY A 161 -19.50 18.57 8.26
C GLY A 161 -19.23 19.27 9.61
N THR A 162 -20.05 19.00 10.63
CA THR A 162 -19.91 19.64 11.96
C THR A 162 -18.93 18.96 12.89
N GLY A 163 -18.35 17.83 12.48
CA GLY A 163 -17.34 17.07 13.25
C GLY A 163 -15.92 17.42 12.85
N PRO A 164 -14.92 16.91 13.58
CA PRO A 164 -13.53 17.04 13.18
C PRO A 164 -13.30 16.25 11.89
N ASP A 165 -12.49 16.81 10.99
CA ASP A 165 -12.11 16.14 9.75
C ASP A 165 -11.40 14.81 10.05
N LEU A 166 -11.69 13.82 9.22
CA LEU A 166 -11.02 12.52 9.30
C LEU A 166 -9.78 12.55 8.42
N PRO A 167 -8.57 12.42 8.99
CA PRO A 167 -7.33 12.48 8.23
C PRO A 167 -7.15 11.23 7.38
N GLY A 168 -6.54 11.42 6.22
CA GLY A 168 -6.09 10.36 5.32
C GLY A 168 -4.58 10.40 5.08
N LEU A 169 -4.10 9.47 4.29
CA LEU A 169 -2.67 9.36 3.93
C LEU A 169 -2.16 10.59 3.19
N PHE A 170 -3.02 11.25 2.42
CA PHE A 170 -2.65 12.39 1.60
C PHE A 170 -3.56 13.58 1.90
N GLU A 171 -2.95 14.71 2.18
CA GLU A 171 -3.67 15.96 2.43
C GLU A 171 -4.39 16.45 1.17
N ASN A 172 -3.71 16.35 0.02
CA ASN A 172 -4.25 16.63 -1.29
C ASN A 172 -4.15 15.38 -2.16
N VAL A 173 -5.29 14.82 -2.54
CA VAL A 173 -5.32 13.61 -3.37
C VAL A 173 -5.12 13.98 -4.83
N TYR A 174 -4.17 13.30 -5.48
CA TYR A 174 -3.85 13.54 -6.90
C TYR A 174 -4.96 12.99 -7.81
N GLY A 175 -5.34 13.78 -8.82
CA GLY A 175 -6.33 13.38 -9.80
C GLY A 175 -7.72 13.15 -9.21
N SER A 176 -8.41 12.13 -9.70
CA SER A 176 -9.80 11.80 -9.36
C SER A 176 -9.92 10.68 -8.33
N LEU A 177 -8.82 10.30 -7.64
CA LEU A 177 -8.88 9.24 -6.61
C LEU A 177 -9.90 9.61 -5.54
N ALA A 178 -10.75 8.65 -5.18
CA ALA A 178 -11.77 8.84 -4.15
C ALA A 178 -11.12 8.94 -2.75
N PRO A 179 -11.15 10.12 -2.10
CA PRO A 179 -10.42 10.35 -0.85
C PRO A 179 -10.95 9.52 0.32
N ASN A 180 -12.19 9.09 0.24
CA ASN A 180 -12.98 8.40 1.25
C ASN A 180 -12.77 6.89 1.25
N THR A 181 -11.90 6.39 0.37
CA THR A 181 -11.59 4.97 0.25
C THR A 181 -10.35 4.59 1.04
N HIS A 182 -10.17 3.31 1.27
CA HIS A 182 -9.05 2.77 2.02
C HIS A 182 -8.05 2.07 1.11
N VAL A 183 -6.82 2.02 1.58
CA VAL A 183 -5.75 1.17 1.04
C VAL A 183 -5.10 0.42 2.20
N LEU A 184 -4.56 -0.76 1.92
CA LEU A 184 -3.71 -1.47 2.86
C LEU A 184 -2.32 -0.84 2.81
N CYS A 185 -1.73 -0.58 3.96
CA CYS A 185 -0.41 0.04 4.06
C CYS A 185 0.62 -0.94 4.59
N ASP A 186 1.85 -0.74 4.18
CA ASP A 186 2.98 -1.52 4.66
C ASP A 186 3.31 -1.20 6.14
N VAL A 187 4.22 -1.96 6.70
CA VAL A 187 4.63 -1.83 8.11
C VAL A 187 5.68 -0.77 8.35
N TYR A 188 6.23 -0.17 7.28
CA TYR A 188 7.26 0.88 7.36
C TYR A 188 6.59 2.22 7.60
N THR A 189 6.54 2.64 8.85
CA THR A 189 5.86 3.88 9.25
C THR A 189 6.56 5.12 8.72
N LYS A 190 6.00 5.75 7.68
CA LYS A 190 6.58 6.90 6.99
C LYS A 190 5.94 8.23 7.36
N GLN A 191 4.70 8.20 7.79
CA GLN A 191 3.97 9.41 8.13
C GLN A 191 3.16 9.25 9.41
N SER A 192 2.86 10.36 10.06
CA SER A 192 2.03 10.41 11.24
C SER A 192 0.71 11.10 10.91
N LEU A 193 -0.40 10.46 11.25
CA LEU A 193 -1.75 10.98 11.08
C LEU A 193 -2.29 11.43 12.43
N ASN A 194 -2.73 12.68 12.52
CA ASN A 194 -3.33 13.21 13.72
C ASN A 194 -4.84 12.92 13.70
N MET A 195 -5.23 11.85 14.36
CA MET A 195 -6.62 11.45 14.48
C MET A 195 -7.38 12.33 15.50
N PRO A 196 -8.71 12.45 15.37
CA PRO A 196 -9.52 13.11 16.39
C PRO A 196 -9.23 12.60 17.80
N GLY A 197 -9.21 13.48 18.79
CA GLY A 197 -8.85 13.13 20.17
C GLY A 197 -7.35 13.18 20.46
N ASN A 198 -6.54 13.85 19.64
CA ASN A 198 -5.08 13.97 19.79
C ASN A 198 -4.33 12.62 19.72
N ILE A 199 -4.91 11.64 19.04
CA ILE A 199 -4.29 10.34 18.84
C ILE A 199 -3.40 10.42 17.59
N VAL A 200 -2.10 10.11 17.73
CA VAL A 200 -1.18 10.04 16.61
C VAL A 200 -1.02 8.60 16.18
N VAL A 201 -1.43 8.30 14.95
CA VAL A 201 -1.27 6.99 14.31
C VAL A 201 -0.20 7.07 13.23
N LYS A 202 0.65 6.06 13.16
CA LYS A 202 1.70 5.99 12.14
C LYS A 202 1.25 5.09 11.00
N ALA A 203 1.34 5.60 9.78
CA ALA A 203 0.98 4.89 8.56
C ALA A 203 2.21 4.61 7.68
N GLY A 204 2.17 3.50 6.96
CA GLY A 204 3.13 3.12 5.93
C GLY A 204 2.76 3.65 4.53
N ALA A 205 3.44 3.13 3.51
CA ALA A 205 3.07 3.36 2.13
C ALA A 205 1.94 2.39 1.71
N PRO A 206 1.05 2.76 0.77
CA PRO A 206 0.06 1.84 0.22
C PRO A 206 0.72 0.59 -0.38
N ILE A 207 0.13 -0.58 -0.16
CA ILE A 207 0.53 -1.81 -0.84
C ILE A 207 -0.09 -1.80 -2.23
N LEU A 208 0.75 -1.85 -3.27
CA LEU A 208 0.28 -1.98 -4.64
C LEU A 208 -0.16 -3.41 -4.91
N TYR A 209 -1.27 -3.55 -5.59
CA TYR A 209 -1.85 -4.83 -5.99
C TYR A 209 -2.13 -4.85 -7.48
N TYR A 210 -1.65 -5.91 -8.14
CA TYR A 210 -1.91 -6.17 -9.55
C TYR A 210 -2.36 -7.61 -9.73
N ARG A 211 -3.53 -7.78 -10.35
CA ARG A 211 -4.04 -9.08 -10.75
C ARG A 211 -3.51 -9.44 -12.13
N ALA A 212 -3.07 -10.68 -12.31
CA ALA A 212 -2.65 -11.18 -13.61
C ALA A 212 -3.81 -11.26 -14.61
N ASN A 213 -3.57 -10.81 -15.83
CA ASN A 213 -4.43 -11.07 -16.98
C ASN A 213 -4.07 -12.46 -17.53
N THR A 214 -4.84 -13.47 -17.14
CA THR A 214 -4.58 -14.87 -17.51
C THR A 214 -4.82 -15.18 -18.99
N THR A 215 -5.48 -14.27 -19.72
CA THR A 215 -5.73 -14.42 -21.16
C THR A 215 -4.52 -14.03 -22.01
N ASN A 216 -3.62 -13.25 -21.44
CA ASN A 216 -2.41 -12.80 -22.12
C ASN A 216 -1.20 -12.92 -21.19
N LYS A 217 -0.21 -13.71 -21.61
CA LYS A 217 1.04 -13.90 -20.86
C LYS A 217 2.18 -12.99 -21.35
N SER A 218 1.88 -12.01 -22.21
CA SER A 218 2.86 -11.05 -22.66
C SER A 218 3.29 -10.13 -21.53
N LEU A 219 4.57 -9.96 -21.35
CA LEU A 219 5.12 -9.00 -20.41
C LEU A 219 5.07 -7.58 -20.98
N ARG A 220 5.20 -7.47 -22.30
CA ARG A 220 5.25 -6.20 -23.01
C ARG A 220 4.40 -6.28 -24.28
N GLY A 221 3.22 -5.69 -24.22
CA GLY A 221 2.37 -5.47 -25.39
C GLY A 221 2.95 -4.39 -26.32
N ALA A 222 2.21 -4.08 -27.38
CA ALA A 222 2.56 -2.95 -28.25
C ALA A 222 2.70 -1.66 -27.43
N PRO A 223 3.56 -0.70 -27.84
CA PRO A 223 3.67 0.59 -27.17
C PRO A 223 2.29 1.18 -26.91
N ASN A 224 2.00 1.56 -25.68
CA ASN A 224 0.71 2.06 -25.18
C ASN A 224 -0.43 1.03 -25.05
N ALA A 225 -0.18 -0.27 -25.23
CA ALA A 225 -1.20 -1.33 -25.05
C ALA A 225 -1.05 -2.03 -23.69
N PHE A 226 -1.05 -1.27 -22.60
CA PHE A 226 -0.85 -1.80 -21.23
C PHE A 226 -1.89 -2.86 -20.83
N ALA A 227 -3.12 -2.74 -21.34
CA ALA A 227 -4.19 -3.70 -21.10
C ALA A 227 -3.89 -5.10 -21.69
N GLY A 228 -2.97 -5.21 -22.65
CA GLY A 228 -2.53 -6.48 -23.25
C GLY A 228 -1.43 -7.19 -22.47
N ASN A 229 -0.90 -6.60 -21.42
CA ASN A 229 0.16 -7.21 -20.60
C ASN A 229 -0.42 -8.13 -19.53
N THR A 230 0.41 -9.01 -18.98
CA THR A 230 0.05 -9.85 -17.82
C THR A 230 -0.39 -8.99 -16.64
N TYR A 231 0.32 -7.90 -16.37
CA TYR A 231 -0.03 -6.90 -15.39
C TYR A 231 -0.11 -5.53 -16.05
N ASN A 232 -1.09 -4.74 -15.67
CA ASN A 232 -1.26 -3.39 -16.19
C ASN A 232 -0.69 -2.37 -15.20
N ALA A 233 0.40 -1.71 -15.56
CA ALA A 233 1.04 -0.70 -14.71
C ALA A 233 0.10 0.46 -14.34
N LEU A 234 -0.87 0.78 -15.19
CA LEU A 234 -1.84 1.85 -14.96
C LEU A 234 -2.81 1.54 -13.80
N ASP A 235 -2.90 0.29 -13.35
CA ASP A 235 -3.84 -0.09 -12.28
C ASP A 235 -3.60 0.66 -10.98
N ASN A 236 -2.34 1.07 -10.71
CA ASN A 236 -1.97 1.81 -9.52
C ASN A 236 -1.17 3.11 -9.80
N ASP A 237 -1.09 3.55 -11.05
CA ASP A 237 -0.25 4.69 -11.47
C ASP A 237 -0.52 5.96 -10.65
N TYR A 238 -1.77 6.28 -10.39
CA TYR A 238 -2.15 7.46 -9.62
C TYR A 238 -1.69 7.42 -8.16
N LEU A 239 -1.69 6.25 -7.54
CA LEU A 239 -1.13 6.08 -6.18
C LEU A 239 0.40 6.20 -6.16
N VAL A 240 1.06 5.64 -7.17
CA VAL A 240 2.52 5.77 -7.31
C VAL A 240 2.90 7.24 -7.51
N ARG A 241 2.20 7.97 -8.37
CA ARG A 241 2.41 9.40 -8.60
C ARG A 241 2.08 10.25 -7.38
N GLN A 242 1.05 9.89 -6.61
CA GLN A 242 0.70 10.57 -5.37
C GLN A 242 1.89 10.59 -4.39
N ARG A 243 2.59 9.48 -4.23
CA ARG A 243 3.79 9.38 -3.39
C ARG A 243 4.95 10.20 -3.94
N ALA A 244 5.16 10.20 -5.25
CA ALA A 244 6.21 10.98 -5.89
C ALA A 244 6.02 12.49 -5.66
N VAL A 245 4.80 13.00 -5.90
CA VAL A 245 4.47 14.41 -5.71
C VAL A 245 4.64 14.84 -4.25
N TYR A 246 4.18 14.01 -3.30
CA TYR A 246 4.28 14.33 -1.88
C TYR A 246 5.73 14.45 -1.39
N SER A 247 6.62 13.59 -1.85
CA SER A 247 8.03 13.65 -1.45
C SER A 247 8.78 14.86 -2.02
N ASP A 248 8.40 15.33 -3.20
CA ASP A 248 9.05 16.46 -3.87
C ASP A 248 8.53 17.82 -3.38
N ALA A 249 7.25 17.91 -3.02
CA ALA A 249 6.70 19.12 -2.41
C ALA A 249 7.35 19.45 -1.05
N ALA A 250 7.72 18.44 -0.28
CA ALA A 250 8.40 18.61 1.01
C ALA A 250 9.86 19.05 0.87
N SER A 251 10.51 18.76 -0.26
CA SER A 251 11.91 19.07 -0.52
C SER A 251 12.15 20.32 -1.37
N GLY A 252 11.10 20.99 -1.86
CA GLY A 252 11.22 22.21 -2.67
C GLY A 252 11.94 22.00 -4.01
N GLY A 253 12.09 20.76 -4.45
CA GLY A 253 12.81 20.37 -5.65
C GLY A 253 11.91 20.14 -6.87
N THR A 254 12.50 20.22 -8.05
CA THR A 254 11.88 19.84 -9.32
C THR A 254 11.49 18.37 -9.22
N ALA A 255 10.23 18.04 -9.53
CA ALA A 255 9.72 16.67 -9.45
C ALA A 255 10.62 15.69 -10.20
N THR A 256 11.40 14.92 -9.46
CA THR A 256 12.19 13.81 -10.03
C THR A 256 11.22 12.67 -10.27
N ILE A 257 11.06 12.23 -11.50
CA ILE A 257 10.22 11.09 -11.84
C ILE A 257 10.72 9.89 -11.05
N ARG A 258 9.91 9.40 -10.13
CA ARG A 258 10.23 8.26 -9.28
C ARG A 258 10.16 6.96 -10.10
N PRO A 259 10.88 5.90 -9.68
CA PRO A 259 11.08 4.74 -10.53
C PRO A 259 9.85 4.23 -11.27
N PHE A 260 8.70 4.05 -10.61
CA PHE A 260 7.50 3.63 -11.34
C PHE A 260 6.66 4.77 -11.92
N GLY A 261 6.85 6.02 -11.50
CA GLY A 261 6.03 7.16 -11.90
C GLY A 261 6.19 7.54 -13.36
N GLY A 262 5.49 6.87 -14.27
CA GLY A 262 5.55 7.08 -15.71
C GLY A 262 6.75 6.41 -16.40
N ASN A 263 7.61 5.73 -15.68
CA ASN A 263 8.71 4.95 -16.26
C ASN A 263 8.33 3.47 -16.38
N TRP A 264 7.62 3.14 -17.46
CA TRP A 264 7.16 1.79 -17.73
C TRP A 264 8.28 0.81 -18.09
N ASP A 265 9.43 1.33 -18.58
CA ASP A 265 10.61 0.51 -18.85
C ASP A 265 11.18 -0.09 -17.57
N LEU A 266 11.13 0.62 -16.46
CA LEU A 266 11.49 0.03 -15.18
C LEU A 266 10.53 -1.11 -14.78
N PHE A 267 9.23 -0.93 -14.99
CA PHE A 267 8.23 -1.92 -14.59
C PHE A 267 8.28 -3.18 -15.47
N TYR A 268 8.32 -3.02 -16.80
CA TYR A 268 8.25 -4.11 -17.77
C TYR A 268 9.59 -4.57 -18.34
N GLY A 269 10.63 -3.76 -18.26
CA GLY A 269 11.87 -3.91 -19.01
C GLY A 269 11.76 -3.34 -20.44
N ASN A 270 12.88 -2.91 -21.01
CA ASN A 270 12.94 -2.33 -22.37
C ASN A 270 13.62 -3.23 -23.40
N ASN A 271 14.22 -4.34 -22.96
CA ASN A 271 14.97 -5.28 -23.79
C ASN A 271 16.14 -4.66 -24.62
N ILE A 272 16.64 -3.50 -24.21
CA ILE A 272 17.80 -2.85 -24.83
C ILE A 272 19.07 -3.36 -24.13
N VAL A 273 19.92 -4.07 -24.85
CA VAL A 273 21.17 -4.63 -24.30
C VAL A 273 22.05 -3.52 -23.77
N GLY A 274 22.47 -3.64 -22.50
CA GLY A 274 23.31 -2.65 -21.83
C GLY A 274 22.52 -1.51 -21.14
N ASP A 275 21.22 -1.47 -21.27
CA ASP A 275 20.36 -0.54 -20.53
C ASP A 275 20.10 -1.09 -19.11
N PRO A 276 20.14 -0.25 -18.05
CA PRO A 276 19.83 -0.68 -16.68
C PRO A 276 18.40 -1.20 -16.50
N TYR A 277 17.48 -0.86 -17.41
CA TYR A 277 16.08 -1.31 -17.43
C TYR A 277 15.84 -2.47 -18.40
N GLN A 278 16.88 -3.15 -18.87
CA GLN A 278 16.74 -4.28 -19.80
C GLN A 278 15.80 -5.36 -19.25
N ILE A 279 15.94 -5.69 -17.96
CA ILE A 279 15.05 -6.60 -17.24
C ILE A 279 14.11 -5.78 -16.40
N GLY A 280 12.81 -5.93 -16.62
CA GLY A 280 11.79 -5.21 -15.86
C GLY A 280 11.65 -5.73 -14.43
N TYR A 281 11.17 -4.88 -13.57
CA TYR A 281 10.96 -5.18 -12.14
C TYR A 281 10.05 -6.41 -11.92
N ILE A 282 9.02 -6.58 -12.75
CA ILE A 282 8.08 -7.71 -12.67
C ILE A 282 8.48 -8.90 -13.55
N GLN A 283 9.59 -8.82 -14.28
CA GLN A 283 10.05 -9.88 -15.18
C GLN A 283 10.77 -10.97 -14.37
N ASP A 284 10.41 -12.23 -14.64
CA ASP A 284 11.12 -13.39 -14.08
C ASP A 284 12.42 -13.65 -14.87
N PRO A 285 13.60 -13.38 -14.29
CA PRO A 285 14.87 -13.57 -14.99
C PRO A 285 15.25 -15.05 -15.17
N THR A 286 14.56 -15.97 -14.50
CA THR A 286 14.80 -17.41 -14.63
C THR A 286 14.23 -17.99 -15.93
N VAL A 287 13.25 -17.30 -16.53
CA VAL A 287 12.63 -17.68 -17.81
C VAL A 287 13.33 -16.97 -18.95
N THR A 288 14.25 -17.69 -19.60
CA THR A 288 15.09 -17.12 -20.66
C THR A 288 14.52 -17.29 -22.09
N SER A 289 13.53 -18.16 -22.27
CA SER A 289 12.94 -18.47 -23.58
C SER A 289 12.09 -17.32 -24.16
N ALA A 290 11.37 -16.60 -23.28
CA ALA A 290 10.61 -15.40 -23.61
C ALA A 290 10.44 -14.57 -22.35
N PRO A 291 10.43 -13.23 -22.41
CA PRO A 291 10.14 -12.37 -21.27
C PRO A 291 8.78 -12.73 -20.66
N THR A 292 8.80 -13.22 -19.43
CA THR A 292 7.61 -13.66 -18.70
C THR A 292 7.59 -12.95 -17.34
N SER A 293 6.42 -12.53 -16.89
CA SER A 293 6.28 -11.94 -15.56
C SER A 293 6.32 -13.01 -14.48
N TYR A 294 6.74 -12.60 -13.27
CA TYR A 294 6.48 -13.39 -12.09
C TYR A 294 4.98 -13.67 -11.96
N ARG A 295 4.61 -14.85 -11.44
CA ARG A 295 3.23 -15.22 -11.07
C ARG A 295 2.16 -14.91 -12.13
N PRO A 296 2.33 -15.33 -13.39
CA PRO A 296 1.48 -14.89 -14.51
C PRO A 296 0.00 -15.33 -14.43
N ASP A 297 -0.32 -16.24 -13.53
CA ASP A 297 -1.68 -16.78 -13.34
C ASP A 297 -2.32 -16.36 -12.00
N SER A 298 -1.73 -15.41 -11.28
CA SER A 298 -2.13 -15.05 -9.92
C SER A 298 -2.16 -13.52 -9.72
N PHE A 299 -1.40 -13.03 -8.77
CA PHE A 299 -1.29 -11.61 -8.42
C PHE A 299 0.09 -11.27 -7.91
N ILE A 300 0.43 -10.00 -7.95
CA ILE A 300 1.63 -9.46 -7.31
C ILE A 300 1.25 -8.37 -6.30
N LEU A 301 2.03 -8.33 -5.21
CA LEU A 301 1.98 -7.32 -4.15
C LEU A 301 3.34 -6.65 -4.06
N ILE A 302 3.34 -5.32 -3.92
CA ILE A 302 4.55 -4.50 -3.81
C ILE A 302 4.38 -3.51 -2.65
N SER A 303 5.30 -3.54 -1.70
CA SER A 303 5.48 -2.53 -0.67
C SER A 303 6.66 -1.65 -1.03
N ALA A 304 6.54 -0.35 -0.82
CA ALA A 304 7.59 0.63 -1.10
C ALA A 304 8.79 0.58 -0.13
N GLY A 305 8.83 -0.41 0.79
CA GLY A 305 9.97 -0.62 1.65
C GLY A 305 10.32 0.55 2.59
N LYS A 306 11.58 0.60 2.97
CA LYS A 306 12.09 1.55 3.98
C LYS A 306 12.15 2.98 3.49
N ASP A 307 12.43 3.20 2.22
CA ASP A 307 12.51 4.54 1.64
C ASP A 307 11.14 5.11 1.28
N GLY A 308 10.12 4.25 1.13
CA GLY A 308 8.76 4.61 0.78
C GLY A 308 8.59 4.95 -0.70
N ILE A 309 9.48 4.46 -1.56
CA ILE A 309 9.52 4.70 -3.01
C ILE A 309 9.42 3.38 -3.73
N TYR A 310 8.42 3.20 -4.58
CA TYR A 310 8.27 1.96 -5.35
C TYR A 310 9.30 1.84 -6.47
N GLY A 311 9.78 0.63 -6.73
CA GLY A 311 10.77 0.31 -7.76
C GLY A 311 12.21 0.46 -7.30
N THR A 312 12.46 0.42 -6.01
CA THR A 312 13.79 0.48 -5.42
C THR A 312 14.24 -0.88 -4.87
N ALA A 313 15.50 -0.98 -4.50
CA ALA A 313 16.08 -2.26 -4.06
C ALA A 313 15.59 -2.73 -2.68
N ASP A 314 14.95 -1.86 -1.90
CA ASP A 314 14.41 -2.17 -0.58
C ASP A 314 12.92 -2.48 -0.58
N ASP A 315 12.29 -2.49 -1.77
CA ASP A 315 10.93 -2.96 -1.93
C ASP A 315 10.77 -4.39 -1.40
N ILE A 316 9.68 -4.65 -0.73
CA ILE A 316 9.28 -6.01 -0.39
C ILE A 316 8.16 -6.43 -1.33
N THR A 317 8.32 -7.62 -1.93
CA THR A 317 7.34 -8.18 -2.86
C THR A 317 6.93 -9.59 -2.43
N ASN A 318 5.82 -10.09 -2.98
CA ASN A 318 5.43 -11.50 -2.84
C ASN A 318 5.99 -12.39 -3.96
N PHE A 319 6.96 -11.88 -4.72
CA PHE A 319 7.63 -12.55 -5.83
C PHE A 319 9.12 -12.20 -5.84
N GLY A 320 9.94 -12.92 -6.62
CA GLY A 320 11.30 -12.53 -6.97
C GLY A 320 12.23 -12.27 -5.77
N ASN A 321 12.53 -13.29 -5.00
CA ASN A 321 13.61 -13.26 -3.99
C ASN A 321 14.67 -14.27 -4.32
#